data_d41e3dddf9809b9dc9ce13889dbe64fa
#
_entry.id   d41e3dddf9809b9dc9ce13889dbe64fa
#
_cell.length_a   1.000
_cell.length_b   1.000
_cell.length_c   1.000
_cell.angle_alpha   90.00
_cell.angle_beta   90.00
_cell.angle_gamma   90.00
#
_symmetry.space_group_name_H-M   'P 1'
#
loop_
_entity.id
_entity.type
_entity.pdbx_description
1 polymer ?
#
loop_
_entity_poly.entity_id
_entity_poly.type
_entity_poly.pdbx_seq_one_letter_code
_entity_poly.pdbx_strand_id
1 'polypeptide(L)'
;MITVENLSYQIGEKEILKNLSFSVEEGSMTCIVGPNGCGKSTLLSHISRRLPSRNSVFYKGKAVEYIPRREYAKEVAVMVQQGFGIVGELKAEDVVLAGRYPFKKRFADYSAEDHEIVEKVMEETGAMPLYGREIKHMSGGEKQRLLIAKAFAQNPELLLMDEPTNHLDVKYKLALMEHLKRFHAHGTVIIVLHDLSLAARYCDHAIIMKAGEIIDQGLTENVLPAEKMSRLFEVPFYHAVHEEKRFLYC
;
A
#
# COMPACT_ATOMS: atom_id res chain seq x y z
N MET A 1 -6.28 8.65 11.74
CA MET A 1 -4.93 8.57 11.14
C MET A 1 -4.79 9.44 9.89
N ILE A 2 -5.46 9.15 8.78
CA ILE A 2 -5.50 9.97 7.55
C ILE A 2 -6.89 10.56 7.37
N THR A 3 -6.97 11.83 6.98
CA THR A 3 -8.21 12.47 6.51
C THR A 3 -7.93 13.12 5.16
N VAL A 4 -8.83 12.91 4.21
CA VAL A 4 -8.82 13.54 2.89
C VAL A 4 -10.09 14.37 2.77
N GLU A 5 -9.94 15.64 2.37
CA GLU A 5 -11.05 16.60 2.30
C GLU A 5 -11.04 17.30 0.94
N ASN A 6 -12.12 17.12 0.19
CA ASN A 6 -12.39 17.80 -1.09
C ASN A 6 -11.20 17.71 -2.09
N LEU A 7 -10.49 16.58 -2.10
CA LEU A 7 -9.33 16.39 -2.97
C LEU A 7 -9.78 16.26 -4.42
N SER A 8 -9.37 17.22 -5.25
CA SER A 8 -9.55 17.19 -6.70
C SER A 8 -8.19 17.30 -7.38
N TYR A 9 -8.02 16.58 -8.49
CA TYR A 9 -6.78 16.61 -9.25
C TYR A 9 -7.03 16.41 -10.74
N GLN A 10 -6.38 17.23 -11.56
CA GLN A 10 -6.47 17.16 -13.03
C GLN A 10 -5.08 17.12 -13.67
N ILE A 11 -4.99 16.47 -14.83
CA ILE A 11 -3.80 16.47 -15.68
C ILE A 11 -4.24 16.98 -17.06
N GLY A 12 -3.76 18.17 -17.43
CA GLY A 12 -4.29 18.88 -18.60
C GLY A 12 -5.79 19.17 -18.42
N GLU A 13 -6.60 18.75 -19.36
CA GLU A 13 -8.07 18.88 -19.31
C GLU A 13 -8.77 17.70 -18.63
N LYS A 14 -8.04 16.62 -18.30
CA LYS A 14 -8.63 15.42 -17.73
C LYS A 14 -8.67 15.50 -16.20
N GLU A 15 -9.86 15.49 -15.62
CA GLU A 15 -10.09 15.29 -14.20
C GLU A 15 -9.80 13.83 -13.81
N ILE A 16 -8.85 13.63 -12.90
CA ILE A 16 -8.44 12.31 -12.41
C ILE A 16 -9.09 11.99 -11.07
N LEU A 17 -9.15 12.98 -10.17
CA LEU A 17 -9.83 12.89 -8.88
C LEU A 17 -10.83 14.03 -8.77
N LYS A 18 -12.02 13.73 -8.25
CA LYS A 18 -13.16 14.64 -8.22
C LYS A 18 -13.74 14.71 -6.81
N ASN A 19 -13.33 15.73 -6.06
CA ASN A 19 -13.89 16.07 -4.76
C ASN A 19 -13.93 14.88 -3.76
N LEU A 20 -12.80 14.16 -3.63
CA LEU A 20 -12.72 13.01 -2.74
C LEU A 20 -12.66 13.45 -1.28
N SER A 21 -13.49 12.83 -0.43
CA SER A 21 -13.48 13.05 1.02
C SER A 21 -13.69 11.71 1.76
N PHE A 22 -12.77 11.37 2.65
CA PHE A 22 -12.83 10.17 3.49
C PHE A 22 -11.86 10.26 4.66
N SER A 23 -11.99 9.36 5.62
CA SER A 23 -11.05 9.18 6.72
C SER A 23 -10.64 7.72 6.87
N VAL A 24 -9.40 7.51 7.32
CA VAL A 24 -8.86 6.20 7.68
C VAL A 24 -8.51 6.23 9.15
N GLU A 25 -9.07 5.30 9.91
CA GLU A 25 -8.84 5.16 11.34
C GLU A 25 -7.45 4.60 11.62
N GLU A 26 -6.92 4.93 12.79
CA GLU A 26 -5.67 4.37 13.28
C GLU A 26 -5.84 2.88 13.64
N GLY A 27 -4.83 2.07 13.32
CA GLY A 27 -4.88 0.64 13.59
C GLY A 27 -5.89 -0.11 12.69
N SER A 28 -6.26 0.41 11.52
CA SER A 28 -7.15 -0.26 10.58
C SER A 28 -6.43 -0.61 9.27
N MET A 29 -6.93 -1.64 8.59
CA MET A 29 -6.56 -1.97 7.22
C MET A 29 -7.69 -1.55 6.27
N THR A 30 -7.45 -0.50 5.48
CA THR A 30 -8.40 0.02 4.50
C THR A 30 -7.97 -0.33 3.09
N CYS A 31 -8.82 -1.01 2.32
CA CYS A 31 -8.56 -1.23 0.90
C CYS A 31 -9.23 -0.16 0.02
N ILE A 32 -8.54 0.18 -1.06
CA ILE A 32 -9.08 1.00 -2.15
C ILE A 32 -9.27 0.08 -3.36
N VAL A 33 -10.50 -0.06 -3.81
CA VAL A 33 -10.89 -0.92 -4.94
C VAL A 33 -11.60 -0.14 -6.03
N GLY A 34 -11.59 -0.63 -7.24
CA GLY A 34 -12.25 0.00 -8.38
C GLY A 34 -11.58 -0.34 -9.72
N PRO A 35 -12.22 -0.04 -10.85
CA PRO A 35 -11.69 -0.29 -12.18
C PRO A 35 -10.31 0.35 -12.42
N ASN A 36 -9.58 -0.17 -13.43
CA ASN A 36 -8.30 0.41 -13.83
C ASN A 36 -8.50 1.85 -14.33
N GLY A 37 -7.55 2.73 -13.98
CA GLY A 37 -7.59 4.13 -14.40
C GLY A 37 -8.59 5.01 -13.63
N CYS A 38 -9.27 4.53 -12.57
CA CYS A 38 -10.20 5.35 -11.79
C CYS A 38 -9.53 6.30 -10.78
N GLY A 39 -8.19 6.33 -10.68
CA GLY A 39 -7.47 7.30 -9.83
C GLY A 39 -6.85 6.75 -8.56
N LYS A 40 -6.90 5.44 -8.25
CA LYS A 40 -6.38 4.82 -7.01
C LYS A 40 -4.91 5.16 -6.73
N SER A 41 -4.02 4.92 -7.68
CA SER A 41 -2.59 5.22 -7.54
C SER A 41 -2.31 6.72 -7.45
N THR A 42 -3.13 7.54 -8.11
CA THR A 42 -3.07 9.00 -8.00
C THR A 42 -3.44 9.45 -6.59
N LEU A 43 -4.50 8.89 -6.01
CA LEU A 43 -4.90 9.17 -4.64
C LEU A 43 -3.77 8.80 -3.66
N LEU A 44 -3.18 7.60 -3.76
CA LEU A 44 -2.02 7.22 -2.94
C LEU A 44 -0.81 8.16 -3.15
N SER A 45 -0.64 8.71 -4.37
CA SER A 45 0.43 9.66 -4.65
C SER A 45 0.24 11.01 -3.93
N HIS A 46 -1.00 11.45 -3.72
CA HIS A 46 -1.29 12.62 -2.89
C HIS A 46 -1.06 12.34 -1.40
N ILE A 47 -1.56 11.20 -0.89
CA ILE A 47 -1.36 10.80 0.51
C ILE A 47 0.14 10.66 0.80
N SER A 48 0.91 10.05 -0.10
CA SER A 48 2.37 9.87 0.05
C SER A 48 3.21 11.12 -0.20
N ARG A 49 2.59 12.27 -0.53
CA ARG A 49 3.25 13.54 -0.89
C ARG A 49 4.15 13.46 -2.14
N ARG A 50 3.93 12.48 -3.02
CA ARG A 50 4.55 12.46 -4.35
C ARG A 50 3.90 13.49 -5.27
N LEU A 51 2.61 13.75 -5.05
CA LEU A 51 1.86 14.84 -5.66
C LEU A 51 1.41 15.83 -4.57
N PRO A 52 1.33 17.15 -4.87
CA PRO A 52 0.89 18.16 -3.91
C PRO A 52 -0.61 18.02 -3.65
N SER A 53 -1.04 17.96 -2.38
CA SER A 53 -2.46 17.82 -1.99
C SER A 53 -3.17 19.15 -1.74
N ARG A 54 -2.46 20.28 -1.72
CA ARG A 54 -3.01 21.62 -1.55
C ARG A 54 -3.93 21.74 -0.32
N ASN A 55 -3.46 21.23 0.82
CA ASN A 55 -4.19 21.16 2.08
C ASN A 55 -5.48 20.30 2.05
N SER A 56 -5.57 19.32 1.16
CA SER A 56 -6.67 18.37 1.11
C SER A 56 -6.34 17.03 1.79
N VAL A 57 -5.10 16.80 2.23
CA VAL A 57 -4.70 15.57 2.92
C VAL A 57 -4.08 15.92 4.26
N PHE A 58 -4.60 15.27 5.30
CA PHE A 58 -4.16 15.48 6.68
C PHE A 58 -3.68 14.14 7.27
N TYR A 59 -2.55 14.18 7.96
CA TYR A 59 -2.01 13.09 8.75
C TYR A 59 -1.99 13.49 10.22
N LYS A 60 -2.67 12.74 11.07
CA LYS A 60 -2.84 13.05 12.50
C LYS A 60 -3.33 14.51 12.70
N GLY A 61 -4.29 14.95 11.89
CA GLY A 61 -4.89 16.30 11.96
C GLY A 61 -4.04 17.44 11.40
N LYS A 62 -2.82 17.17 10.90
CA LYS A 62 -1.95 18.20 10.30
C LYS A 62 -1.87 17.98 8.79
N ALA A 63 -2.07 19.06 8.02
CA ALA A 63 -1.91 18.97 6.56
C ALA A 63 -0.50 18.48 6.21
N VAL A 64 -0.43 17.47 5.34
CA VAL A 64 0.81 16.74 5.07
C VAL A 64 1.92 17.64 4.52
N GLU A 65 1.58 18.73 3.82
CA GLU A 65 2.55 19.69 3.29
C GLU A 65 3.36 20.41 4.39
N TYR A 66 2.78 20.59 5.58
CA TYR A 66 3.43 21.28 6.70
C TYR A 66 4.22 20.37 7.63
N ILE A 67 4.23 19.06 7.37
CA ILE A 67 5.08 18.11 8.10
C ILE A 67 6.45 18.10 7.41
N PRO A 68 7.59 18.23 8.12
CA PRO A 68 8.90 18.08 7.51
C PRO A 68 9.01 16.73 6.77
N ARG A 69 9.56 16.75 5.54
CA ARG A 69 9.58 15.54 4.69
C ARG A 69 10.21 14.34 5.37
N ARG A 70 11.26 14.58 6.14
CA ARG A 70 11.98 13.50 6.83
C ARG A 70 11.18 12.92 7.99
N GLU A 71 10.42 13.73 8.71
CA GLU A 71 9.53 13.28 9.79
C GLU A 71 8.40 12.46 9.19
N TYR A 72 7.74 12.96 8.14
CA TYR A 72 6.71 12.20 7.43
C TYR A 72 7.23 10.87 6.89
N ALA A 73 8.45 10.86 6.32
CA ALA A 73 9.07 9.65 5.80
C ALA A 73 9.52 8.66 6.88
N LYS A 74 9.58 9.03 8.16
CA LYS A 74 9.80 8.07 9.25
C LYS A 74 8.54 7.34 9.66
N GLU A 75 7.39 7.99 9.55
CA GLU A 75 6.11 7.48 9.98
C GLU A 75 5.31 6.83 8.86
N VAL A 76 5.54 7.22 7.60
CA VAL A 76 4.77 6.78 6.44
C VAL A 76 5.67 6.07 5.42
N ALA A 77 5.49 4.78 5.28
CA ALA A 77 6.13 4.00 4.22
C ALA A 77 5.23 3.88 3.00
N VAL A 78 5.85 3.88 1.83
CA VAL A 78 5.15 3.82 0.55
C VAL A 78 5.75 2.75 -0.34
N MET A 79 4.92 1.81 -0.74
CA MET A 79 5.22 0.85 -1.78
C MET A 79 4.39 1.18 -3.02
N VAL A 80 5.04 1.56 -4.10
CA VAL A 80 4.40 1.85 -5.39
C VAL A 80 4.76 0.80 -6.43
N GLN A 81 3.84 0.58 -7.36
CA GLN A 81 3.98 -0.41 -8.43
C GLN A 81 5.10 -0.07 -9.44
N GLN A 82 5.54 1.18 -9.53
CA GLN A 82 6.53 1.60 -10.52
C GLN A 82 7.89 0.98 -10.23
N GLY A 83 8.34 0.24 -11.23
CA GLY A 83 9.52 -0.61 -11.22
C GLY A 83 10.79 0.08 -10.76
N PHE A 84 11.74 -0.76 -10.41
CA PHE A 84 13.12 -0.36 -10.17
C PHE A 84 13.66 0.39 -11.40
N GLY A 85 13.56 1.71 -11.39
CA GLY A 85 14.37 2.58 -12.26
C GLY A 85 15.85 2.52 -11.85
N ILE A 86 16.25 1.49 -11.12
CA ILE A 86 17.59 1.31 -10.60
C ILE A 86 18.37 0.53 -11.64
N VAL A 87 19.15 1.26 -12.38
CA VAL A 87 20.22 0.73 -13.21
C VAL A 87 21.47 0.66 -12.32
N GLY A 88 21.92 -0.54 -11.98
CA GLY A 88 23.14 -0.71 -11.20
C GLY A 88 23.30 -2.12 -10.62
N GLU A 89 24.47 -2.39 -10.07
CA GLU A 89 24.89 -3.63 -9.41
C GLU A 89 24.41 -3.69 -7.95
N LEU A 90 23.19 -3.17 -7.66
CA LEU A 90 22.65 -3.20 -6.31
C LEU A 90 22.23 -4.62 -5.93
N LYS A 91 22.56 -5.01 -4.72
CA LYS A 91 22.15 -6.26 -4.10
C LYS A 91 20.77 -6.12 -3.43
N ALA A 92 20.16 -7.26 -3.14
CA ALA A 92 18.86 -7.33 -2.49
C ALA A 92 18.82 -6.55 -1.16
N GLU A 93 19.81 -6.78 -0.31
CA GLU A 93 19.94 -6.13 0.99
C GLU A 93 20.08 -4.60 0.87
N ASP A 94 20.75 -4.09 -0.15
CA ASP A 94 20.89 -2.64 -0.36
C ASP A 94 19.54 -1.97 -0.63
N VAL A 95 18.66 -2.67 -1.36
CA VAL A 95 17.29 -2.18 -1.62
C VAL A 95 16.48 -2.11 -0.34
N VAL A 96 16.53 -3.16 0.47
CA VAL A 96 15.78 -3.20 1.73
C VAL A 96 16.35 -2.17 2.71
N LEU A 97 17.68 -2.04 2.76
CA LEU A 97 18.39 -1.07 3.60
C LEU A 97 18.02 0.39 3.25
N ALA A 98 17.67 0.67 1.98
CA ALA A 98 17.16 1.98 1.60
C ALA A 98 15.85 2.36 2.32
N GLY A 99 15.09 1.40 2.90
CA GLY A 99 13.97 1.66 3.79
C GLY A 99 14.38 2.38 5.09
N ARG A 100 15.62 2.21 5.52
CA ARG A 100 16.18 2.86 6.72
C ARG A 100 16.70 4.28 6.46
N TYR A 101 16.67 4.75 5.20
CA TYR A 101 17.17 6.07 4.82
C TYR A 101 16.60 7.24 5.65
N PRO A 102 15.32 7.30 6.02
CA PRO A 102 14.78 8.38 6.86
C PRO A 102 15.44 8.50 8.24
N PHE A 103 16.00 7.41 8.76
CA PHE A 103 16.66 7.35 10.08
C PHE A 103 18.15 7.66 10.01
N LYS A 104 18.77 7.46 8.85
CA LYS A 104 20.20 7.66 8.63
C LYS A 104 20.63 9.11 8.90
N LYS A 105 21.65 9.34 9.71
CA LYS A 105 22.23 10.67 9.90
C LYS A 105 22.94 11.15 8.63
N ARG A 106 22.94 12.44 8.42
CA ARG A 106 23.61 13.04 7.25
C ARG A 106 25.10 12.68 7.26
N PHE A 107 25.61 12.16 6.14
CA PHE A 107 26.98 11.68 5.95
C PHE A 107 27.44 10.50 6.83
N ALA A 108 26.57 9.86 7.60
CA ALA A 108 26.88 8.63 8.30
C ALA A 108 26.57 7.41 7.44
N ASP A 109 27.20 6.27 7.73
CA ASP A 109 26.80 4.98 7.22
C ASP A 109 25.55 4.47 7.96
N TYR A 110 24.93 3.39 7.48
CA TYR A 110 23.89 2.70 8.21
C TYR A 110 24.48 2.05 9.47
N SER A 111 23.70 2.01 10.53
CA SER A 111 24.11 1.40 11.78
C SER A 111 24.01 -0.13 11.76
N ALA A 112 24.67 -0.81 12.71
CA ALA A 112 24.49 -2.26 12.89
C ALA A 112 23.01 -2.63 13.11
N GLU A 113 22.28 -1.81 13.88
CA GLU A 113 20.84 -1.97 14.09
C GLU A 113 20.04 -1.91 12.79
N ASP A 114 20.40 -1.01 11.84
CA ASP A 114 19.73 -0.94 10.55
C ASP A 114 19.93 -2.23 9.74
N HIS A 115 21.10 -2.85 9.81
CA HIS A 115 21.38 -4.13 9.16
C HIS A 115 20.62 -5.29 9.83
N GLU A 116 20.56 -5.34 11.15
CA GLU A 116 19.77 -6.34 11.88
C GLU A 116 18.28 -6.25 11.54
N ILE A 117 17.73 -5.01 11.43
CA ILE A 117 16.35 -4.79 11.00
C ILE A 117 16.13 -5.33 9.58
N VAL A 118 17.09 -5.09 8.67
CA VAL A 118 16.99 -5.57 7.28
C VAL A 118 16.97 -7.09 7.21
N GLU A 119 17.87 -7.77 7.91
CA GLU A 119 17.92 -9.23 7.94
C GLU A 119 16.61 -9.80 8.50
N LYS A 120 16.15 -9.30 9.65
CA LYS A 120 14.88 -9.72 10.26
C LYS A 120 13.70 -9.55 9.31
N VAL A 121 13.57 -8.39 8.67
CA VAL A 121 12.46 -8.11 7.75
C VAL A 121 12.55 -8.96 6.48
N MET A 122 13.76 -9.23 5.97
CA MET A 122 13.93 -10.14 4.84
C MET A 122 13.51 -11.57 5.19
N GLU A 123 13.74 -12.04 6.41
CA GLU A 123 13.20 -13.32 6.90
C GLU A 123 11.68 -13.32 6.95
N GLU A 124 11.10 -12.33 7.63
CA GLU A 124 9.64 -12.21 7.84
C GLU A 124 8.84 -12.09 6.53
N THR A 125 9.42 -11.46 5.50
CA THR A 125 8.79 -11.26 4.19
C THR A 125 9.13 -12.35 3.18
N GLY A 126 9.95 -13.34 3.56
CA GLY A 126 10.41 -14.39 2.66
C GLY A 126 11.38 -13.90 1.58
N ALA A 127 12.04 -12.77 1.81
CA ALA A 127 13.05 -12.20 0.92
C ALA A 127 14.49 -12.69 1.24
N MET A 128 14.72 -13.36 2.39
CA MET A 128 16.05 -13.82 2.83
C MET A 128 16.79 -14.69 1.79
N PRO A 129 16.15 -15.58 1.01
CA PRO A 129 16.82 -16.32 -0.06
C PRO A 129 17.39 -15.45 -1.19
N LEU A 130 17.07 -14.16 -1.21
CA LEU A 130 17.57 -13.20 -2.21
C LEU A 130 18.81 -12.45 -1.71
N TYR A 131 19.18 -12.57 -0.45
CA TYR A 131 20.31 -11.88 0.16
C TYR A 131 21.60 -12.14 -0.65
N GLY A 132 22.39 -11.10 -0.89
CA GLY A 132 23.63 -11.15 -1.71
C GLY A 132 23.41 -11.22 -3.22
N ARG A 133 22.18 -11.42 -3.71
CA ARG A 133 21.89 -11.47 -5.15
C ARG A 133 21.71 -10.09 -5.75
N GLU A 134 22.16 -9.91 -6.98
CA GLU A 134 21.98 -8.67 -7.73
C GLU A 134 20.57 -8.57 -8.30
N ILE A 135 19.96 -7.38 -8.18
CA ILE A 135 18.58 -7.10 -8.61
C ILE A 135 18.36 -7.35 -10.10
N LYS A 136 19.37 -7.12 -10.94
CA LYS A 136 19.28 -7.31 -12.40
C LYS A 136 18.93 -8.75 -12.80
N HIS A 137 19.28 -9.72 -11.96
CA HIS A 137 19.04 -11.15 -12.19
C HIS A 137 17.74 -11.68 -11.52
N MET A 138 16.90 -10.80 -10.98
CA MET A 138 15.70 -11.19 -10.25
C MET A 138 14.44 -11.11 -11.12
N SER A 139 13.55 -12.06 -10.91
CA SER A 139 12.19 -12.04 -11.45
C SER A 139 11.35 -10.87 -10.90
N GLY A 140 10.23 -10.57 -11.55
CA GLY A 140 9.30 -9.54 -11.08
C GLY A 140 8.78 -9.82 -9.67
N GLY A 141 8.44 -11.08 -9.36
CA GLY A 141 7.98 -11.47 -8.03
C GLY A 141 9.06 -11.38 -6.95
N GLU A 142 10.33 -11.69 -7.29
CA GLU A 142 11.45 -11.50 -6.36
C GLU A 142 11.68 -10.01 -6.05
N LYS A 143 11.64 -9.16 -7.08
CA LYS A 143 11.73 -7.70 -6.92
C LYS A 143 10.57 -7.16 -6.09
N GLN A 144 9.36 -7.66 -6.30
CA GLN A 144 8.18 -7.28 -5.52
C GLN A 144 8.37 -7.59 -4.03
N ARG A 145 8.91 -8.76 -3.68
CA ARG A 145 9.22 -9.12 -2.29
C ARG A 145 10.24 -8.18 -1.66
N LEU A 146 11.25 -7.73 -2.41
CA LEU A 146 12.21 -6.73 -1.90
C LEU A 146 11.57 -5.37 -1.64
N LEU A 147 10.63 -4.93 -2.49
CA LEU A 147 9.90 -3.68 -2.26
C LEU A 147 9.01 -3.76 -1.01
N ILE A 148 8.39 -4.91 -0.79
CA ILE A 148 7.62 -5.19 0.42
C ILE A 148 8.55 -5.13 1.64
N ALA A 149 9.66 -5.88 1.62
CA ALA A 149 10.65 -5.87 2.69
C ALA A 149 11.18 -4.45 2.97
N LYS A 150 11.51 -3.68 1.94
CA LYS A 150 11.92 -2.28 2.07
C LYS A 150 10.89 -1.43 2.82
N ALA A 151 9.60 -1.58 2.50
CA ALA A 151 8.54 -0.83 3.15
C ALA A 151 8.42 -1.20 4.64
N PHE A 152 8.53 -2.48 4.98
CA PHE A 152 8.53 -2.94 6.38
C PHE A 152 9.80 -2.57 7.14
N ALA A 153 10.97 -2.56 6.48
CA ALA A 153 12.23 -2.14 7.10
C ALA A 153 12.19 -0.69 7.61
N GLN A 154 11.34 0.14 7.05
CA GLN A 154 11.09 1.51 7.53
C GLN A 154 10.40 1.53 8.90
N ASN A 155 9.75 0.44 9.34
CA ASN A 155 8.96 0.34 10.57
C ASN A 155 7.95 1.50 10.72
N PRO A 156 7.04 1.67 9.77
CA PRO A 156 6.14 2.83 9.70
C PRO A 156 4.95 2.69 10.66
N GLU A 157 4.29 3.83 10.96
CA GLU A 157 2.96 3.84 11.57
C GLU A 157 1.84 3.73 10.52
N LEU A 158 2.10 4.24 9.31
CA LEU A 158 1.19 4.15 8.16
C LEU A 158 1.90 3.51 6.96
N LEU A 159 1.34 2.43 6.46
CA LEU A 159 1.83 1.72 5.28
C LEU A 159 0.88 1.94 4.10
N LEU A 160 1.39 2.56 3.04
CA LEU A 160 0.69 2.79 1.79
C LEU A 160 1.19 1.79 0.75
N MET A 161 0.30 0.96 0.19
CA MET A 161 0.68 -0.06 -0.78
C MET A 161 -0.17 0.02 -2.05
N ASP A 162 0.48 0.19 -3.19
CA ASP A 162 -0.17 0.21 -4.50
C ASP A 162 0.02 -1.14 -5.20
N GLU A 163 -1.04 -1.95 -5.21
CA GLU A 163 -1.12 -3.27 -5.85
C GLU A 163 0.04 -4.22 -5.44
N PRO A 164 0.32 -4.41 -4.14
CA PRO A 164 1.48 -5.17 -3.69
C PRO A 164 1.42 -6.67 -4.03
N THR A 165 0.22 -7.18 -4.33
CA THR A 165 -0.01 -8.59 -4.68
C THR A 165 0.27 -8.93 -6.15
N ASN A 166 0.51 -7.92 -7.01
CA ASN A 166 0.84 -8.16 -8.41
C ASN A 166 2.17 -8.89 -8.54
N HIS A 167 2.26 -9.77 -9.53
CA HIS A 167 3.45 -10.59 -9.81
C HIS A 167 3.84 -11.59 -8.71
N LEU A 168 3.08 -11.67 -7.60
CA LEU A 168 3.27 -12.71 -6.58
C LEU A 168 2.44 -13.94 -6.91
N ASP A 169 2.99 -15.11 -6.64
CA ASP A 169 2.21 -16.35 -6.64
C ASP A 169 1.27 -16.42 -5.42
N VAL A 170 0.35 -17.38 -5.43
CA VAL A 170 -0.70 -17.52 -4.41
C VAL A 170 -0.10 -17.63 -3.00
N LYS A 171 1.00 -18.37 -2.84
CA LYS A 171 1.65 -18.57 -1.54
C LYS A 171 2.15 -17.23 -0.96
N TYR A 172 2.84 -16.44 -1.79
CA TYR A 172 3.39 -15.15 -1.34
C TYR A 172 2.31 -14.07 -1.19
N LYS A 173 1.23 -14.10 -2.00
CA LYS A 173 0.07 -13.23 -1.79
C LYS A 173 -0.55 -13.44 -0.42
N LEU A 174 -0.83 -14.70 -0.06
CA LEU A 174 -1.42 -15.02 1.25
C LEU A 174 -0.45 -14.69 2.39
N ALA A 175 0.83 -15.01 2.25
CA ALA A 175 1.84 -14.67 3.26
C ALA A 175 1.93 -13.15 3.49
N LEU A 176 1.89 -12.34 2.44
CA LEU A 176 1.84 -10.88 2.55
C LEU A 176 0.59 -10.42 3.31
N MET A 177 -0.59 -10.91 2.95
CA MET A 177 -1.84 -10.49 3.61
C MET A 177 -1.86 -10.89 5.10
N GLU A 178 -1.35 -12.08 5.45
CA GLU A 178 -1.20 -12.49 6.86
C GLU A 178 -0.15 -11.62 7.58
N HIS A 179 0.91 -11.20 6.90
CA HIS A 179 1.90 -10.27 7.48
C HIS A 179 1.30 -8.88 7.71
N LEU A 180 0.54 -8.36 6.75
CA LEU A 180 -0.20 -7.10 6.89
C LEU A 180 -1.23 -7.16 8.01
N LYS A 181 -1.92 -8.30 8.17
CA LYS A 181 -2.86 -8.52 9.27
C LYS A 181 -2.18 -8.47 10.65
N ARG A 182 -0.95 -8.97 10.77
CA ARG A 182 -0.17 -8.82 12.01
C ARG A 182 0.32 -7.40 12.21
N PHE A 183 0.75 -6.75 11.14
CA PHE A 183 1.23 -5.37 11.17
C PHE A 183 0.13 -4.38 11.61
N HIS A 184 -1.11 -4.53 11.09
CA HIS A 184 -2.17 -3.58 11.40
C HIS A 184 -2.57 -3.57 12.90
N ALA A 185 -2.23 -4.61 13.65
CA ALA A 185 -2.42 -4.59 15.11
C ALA A 185 -1.61 -3.48 15.83
N HIS A 186 -0.61 -2.92 15.16
CA HIS A 186 0.28 -1.88 15.68
C HIS A 186 0.46 -0.69 14.74
N GLY A 187 -0.05 -0.78 13.51
CA GLY A 187 0.06 0.24 12.47
C GLY A 187 -1.21 0.35 11.63
N THR A 188 -1.25 1.29 10.72
CA THR A 188 -2.38 1.51 9.80
C THR A 188 -1.96 1.14 8.38
N VAL A 189 -2.85 0.53 7.63
CA VAL A 189 -2.60 0.11 6.24
C VAL A 189 -3.62 0.72 5.30
N ILE A 190 -3.16 1.36 4.24
CA ILE A 190 -3.99 1.71 3.08
C ILE A 190 -3.43 0.95 1.87
N ILE A 191 -4.23 0.07 1.30
CA ILE A 191 -3.81 -0.84 0.25
C ILE A 191 -4.73 -0.77 -0.97
N VAL A 192 -4.17 -0.59 -2.15
CA VAL A 192 -4.90 -0.78 -3.41
C VAL A 192 -4.88 -2.26 -3.76
N LEU A 193 -6.05 -2.84 -3.96
CA LEU A 193 -6.22 -4.24 -4.33
C LEU A 193 -7.11 -4.38 -5.58
N HIS A 194 -6.73 -5.32 -6.46
CA HIS A 194 -7.58 -5.80 -7.55
C HIS A 194 -8.35 -7.06 -7.16
N ASP A 195 -7.77 -7.87 -6.28
CA ASP A 195 -8.37 -9.10 -5.78
C ASP A 195 -9.38 -8.78 -4.68
N LEU A 196 -10.66 -8.76 -5.04
CA LEU A 196 -11.76 -8.47 -4.12
C LEU A 196 -11.94 -9.56 -3.06
N SER A 197 -11.50 -10.80 -3.32
CA SER A 197 -11.52 -11.87 -2.32
C SER A 197 -10.53 -11.58 -1.20
N LEU A 198 -9.34 -11.08 -1.53
CA LEU A 198 -8.37 -10.63 -0.54
C LEU A 198 -8.87 -9.40 0.22
N ALA A 199 -9.48 -8.43 -0.48
CA ALA A 199 -10.07 -7.26 0.15
C ALA A 199 -11.14 -7.65 1.17
N ALA A 200 -12.11 -8.48 0.77
CA ALA A 200 -13.22 -8.94 1.61
C ALA A 200 -12.75 -9.77 2.83
N ARG A 201 -11.64 -10.50 2.69
CA ARG A 201 -11.12 -11.38 3.74
C ARG A 201 -10.24 -10.69 4.77
N TYR A 202 -9.48 -9.67 4.35
CA TYR A 202 -8.38 -9.14 5.17
C TYR A 202 -8.56 -7.69 5.59
N CYS A 203 -9.37 -6.90 4.87
CA CYS A 203 -9.52 -5.47 5.15
C CYS A 203 -10.72 -5.17 6.03
N ASP A 204 -10.56 -4.27 6.99
CA ASP A 204 -11.62 -3.81 7.88
C ASP A 204 -12.57 -2.86 7.16
N HIS A 205 -11.99 -1.95 6.36
CA HIS A 205 -12.71 -0.94 5.60
C HIS A 205 -12.40 -1.02 4.11
N ALA A 206 -13.36 -0.59 3.30
CA ALA A 206 -13.18 -0.47 1.86
C ALA A 206 -13.64 0.90 1.36
N ILE A 207 -12.92 1.41 0.37
CA ILE A 207 -13.26 2.61 -0.41
C ILE A 207 -13.39 2.16 -1.86
N ILE A 208 -14.59 2.33 -2.45
CA ILE A 208 -14.83 2.01 -3.86
C ILE A 208 -14.70 3.28 -4.70
N MET A 209 -13.79 3.25 -5.67
CA MET A 209 -13.59 4.34 -6.62
C MET A 209 -14.07 3.97 -8.02
N LYS A 210 -14.73 4.90 -8.72
CA LYS A 210 -15.08 4.82 -10.14
C LYS A 210 -14.97 6.20 -10.77
N ALA A 211 -14.31 6.31 -11.92
CA ALA A 211 -14.20 7.54 -12.71
C ALA A 211 -13.75 8.79 -11.93
N GLY A 212 -12.83 8.61 -10.98
CA GLY A 212 -12.28 9.69 -10.15
C GLY A 212 -13.10 10.04 -8.92
N GLU A 213 -14.18 9.34 -8.63
CA GLU A 213 -15.09 9.58 -7.52
C GLU A 213 -15.10 8.41 -6.53
N ILE A 214 -15.41 8.68 -5.25
CA ILE A 214 -15.76 7.65 -4.28
C ILE A 214 -17.24 7.39 -4.44
N ILE A 215 -17.61 6.14 -4.78
CA ILE A 215 -19.00 5.74 -4.94
C ILE A 215 -19.57 5.04 -3.69
N ASP A 216 -18.67 4.52 -2.85
CA ASP A 216 -19.04 4.00 -1.53
C ASP A 216 -17.80 3.84 -0.64
N GLN A 217 -18.01 3.89 0.70
CA GLN A 217 -16.96 3.70 1.69
C GLN A 217 -17.53 3.24 3.03
N GLY A 218 -16.78 2.48 3.80
CA GLY A 218 -17.17 2.00 5.12
C GLY A 218 -16.62 0.62 5.44
N LEU A 219 -17.28 -0.10 6.37
CA LEU A 219 -16.91 -1.46 6.71
C LEU A 219 -16.95 -2.36 5.45
N THR A 220 -15.93 -3.16 5.28
CA THR A 220 -15.77 -4.03 4.08
C THR A 220 -17.00 -4.91 3.83
N GLU A 221 -17.58 -5.46 4.88
CA GLU A 221 -18.77 -6.31 4.77
C GLU A 221 -20.01 -5.58 4.22
N ASN A 222 -20.11 -4.27 4.44
CA ASN A 222 -21.22 -3.44 3.96
C ASN A 222 -20.95 -2.85 2.58
N VAL A 223 -19.69 -2.63 2.25
CA VAL A 223 -19.26 -1.95 1.03
C VAL A 223 -19.05 -2.92 -0.13
N LEU A 224 -18.64 -4.18 0.14
CA LEU A 224 -18.35 -5.19 -0.88
C LEU A 224 -19.39 -6.34 -0.98
N PRO A 225 -20.70 -6.10 -1.00
CA PRO A 225 -21.67 -7.16 -1.29
C PRO A 225 -21.57 -7.59 -2.76
N ALA A 226 -21.77 -8.91 -3.01
CA ALA A 226 -21.61 -9.50 -4.35
C ALA A 226 -22.44 -8.80 -5.42
N GLU A 227 -23.70 -8.45 -5.11
CA GLU A 227 -24.58 -7.73 -6.05
C GLU A 227 -24.02 -6.38 -6.49
N LYS A 228 -23.44 -5.63 -5.54
CA LYS A 228 -22.84 -4.32 -5.83
C LYS A 228 -21.58 -4.47 -6.67
N MET A 229 -20.75 -5.45 -6.34
CA MET A 229 -19.54 -5.76 -7.12
C MET A 229 -19.89 -6.22 -8.52
N SER A 230 -20.95 -7.04 -8.68
CA SER A 230 -21.43 -7.46 -9.99
C SER A 230 -21.83 -6.28 -10.87
N ARG A 231 -22.51 -5.27 -10.31
CA ARG A 231 -22.87 -4.05 -11.06
C ARG A 231 -21.67 -3.15 -11.36
N LEU A 232 -20.71 -3.09 -10.45
CA LEU A 232 -19.54 -2.22 -10.61
C LEU A 232 -18.58 -2.72 -11.67
N PHE A 233 -18.30 -4.03 -11.65
CA PHE A 233 -17.32 -4.67 -12.53
C PHE A 233 -17.94 -5.33 -13.78
N GLU A 234 -19.29 -5.31 -13.88
CA GLU A 234 -20.06 -5.87 -15.00
C GLU A 234 -19.82 -7.38 -15.23
N VAL A 235 -19.50 -8.09 -14.13
CA VAL A 235 -19.32 -9.55 -14.09
C VAL A 235 -20.04 -10.12 -12.85
N PRO A 236 -20.59 -11.36 -12.92
CA PRO A 236 -21.27 -11.92 -11.77
C PRO A 236 -20.29 -12.21 -10.62
N PHE A 237 -20.61 -11.70 -9.43
CA PHE A 237 -19.92 -12.02 -8.19
C PHE A 237 -20.83 -12.82 -7.27
N TYR A 238 -20.23 -13.72 -6.49
CA TYR A 238 -20.91 -14.61 -5.56
C TYR A 238 -20.20 -14.57 -4.21
N HIS A 239 -20.97 -14.80 -3.14
CA HIS A 239 -20.42 -15.04 -1.81
C HIS A 239 -20.38 -16.53 -1.52
N ALA A 240 -19.26 -16.99 -0.96
CA ALA A 240 -19.17 -18.27 -0.26
C ALA A 240 -18.76 -18.04 1.19
N VAL A 241 -19.23 -18.91 2.08
CA VAL A 241 -18.80 -18.96 3.48
C VAL A 241 -18.20 -20.33 3.73
N HIS A 242 -16.95 -20.35 4.22
CA HIS A 242 -16.28 -21.57 4.62
C HIS A 242 -15.51 -21.32 5.92
N GLU A 243 -15.77 -22.11 6.97
CA GLU A 243 -15.17 -21.94 8.30
C GLU A 243 -15.27 -20.49 8.84
N GLU A 244 -16.48 -19.91 8.80
CA GLU A 244 -16.77 -18.52 9.22
C GLU A 244 -16.08 -17.42 8.39
N LYS A 245 -15.29 -17.78 7.38
CA LYS A 245 -14.65 -16.83 6.47
C LYS A 245 -15.52 -16.58 5.27
N ARG A 246 -15.70 -15.31 4.95
CA ARG A 246 -16.42 -14.88 3.74
C ARG A 246 -15.45 -14.78 2.57
N PHE A 247 -15.87 -15.30 1.43
CA PHE A 247 -15.14 -15.23 0.17
C PHE A 247 -16.03 -14.56 -0.87
N LEU A 248 -15.46 -13.60 -1.59
CA LEU A 248 -16.08 -12.98 -2.74
C LEU A 248 -15.35 -13.49 -3.99
N TYR A 249 -16.07 -14.05 -4.96
CA TYR A 249 -15.47 -14.60 -6.18
C TYR A 249 -16.35 -14.32 -7.41
N CYS A 250 -15.74 -14.28 -8.59
CA CYS A 250 -16.39 -14.16 -9.90
C CYS A 250 -16.06 -15.34 -10.80
#